data_715377dd80d36d701fc92a40299afab5
#
_entry.id   715377dd80d36d701fc92a40299afab5
#
_cell.length_a   1.000
_cell.length_b   1.000
_cell.length_c   1.000
_cell.angle_alpha   90.00
_cell.angle_beta   90.00
_cell.angle_gamma   90.00
#
_symmetry.space_group_name_H-M   'P 1'
#
loop_
_entity.id
_entity.type
_entity.pdbx_description
1 polymer ?
#
loop_
_entity_poly.entity_id
_entity_poly.type
_entity_poly.pdbx_seq_one_letter_code
_entity_poly.pdbx_strand_id
1 'polypeptide(L)'
;DKLIYDPKIIIGIDDEITRSIYQQLKHETDFSVIPISGYETPKEGVGVKSGDLVSRLPSTPKCEINLKGMKTLIGGHNYQNAAAAVAIALSLGVEQPEIEFALQCFKGLPHRQELVRKFFGVNFINDSKATNFDAAERALSSFKSIYWIAGGLSKNDTITKSFFKKLENVEHAFFIGSSENEFFDFFKNSTPCTKCSKLEIAVEKAVSAACS
;
A
#
# COMPACT_ATOMS: atom_id res chain seq x y z
N ASP A 1 39.69 -12.59 -11.27
CA ASP A 1 38.27 -12.98 -11.34
C ASP A 1 37.47 -11.74 -11.74
N LYS A 2 36.99 -11.70 -13.00
CA LYS A 2 36.00 -10.70 -13.42
C LYS A 2 34.71 -11.02 -12.67
N LEU A 3 34.33 -10.20 -11.71
CA LEU A 3 32.98 -10.16 -11.23
C LEU A 3 32.06 -9.98 -12.45
N ILE A 4 31.34 -11.03 -12.83
CA ILE A 4 30.29 -10.94 -13.84
C ILE A 4 29.16 -10.16 -13.16
N TYR A 5 29.16 -8.87 -13.42
CA TYR A 5 28.09 -7.99 -12.94
C TYR A 5 26.89 -8.25 -13.84
N ASP A 6 25.90 -8.95 -13.31
CA ASP A 6 24.60 -9.18 -13.96
C ASP A 6 23.55 -8.25 -13.29
N PRO A 7 23.47 -6.98 -13.74
CA PRO A 7 22.56 -6.02 -13.14
C PRO A 7 21.12 -6.39 -13.45
N LYS A 8 20.28 -6.36 -12.41
CA LYS A 8 18.84 -6.62 -12.52
C LYS A 8 18.04 -5.37 -12.25
N ILE A 9 17.06 -5.11 -13.09
CA ILE A 9 16.08 -4.04 -12.91
C ILE A 9 14.78 -4.66 -12.41
N ILE A 10 14.33 -4.27 -11.22
CA ILE A 10 13.04 -4.69 -10.67
C ILE A 10 12.07 -3.54 -10.82
N ILE A 11 10.96 -3.76 -11.52
CA ILE A 11 10.01 -2.69 -11.87
C ILE A 11 8.56 -3.12 -11.62
N GLY A 12 7.79 -2.25 -10.94
CA GLY A 12 6.35 -2.42 -10.79
C GLY A 12 5.61 -2.30 -12.13
N ILE A 13 4.56 -3.10 -12.32
CA ILE A 13 3.74 -3.06 -13.53
C ILE A 13 2.25 -2.82 -13.22
N ASP A 14 1.95 -2.27 -12.06
CA ASP A 14 0.57 -2.08 -11.61
C ASP A 14 -0.06 -0.77 -12.11
N ASP A 15 0.74 0.17 -12.57
CA ASP A 15 0.28 1.38 -13.24
C ASP A 15 0.75 1.46 -14.71
N GLU A 16 0.08 2.28 -15.52
CA GLU A 16 0.32 2.36 -16.97
C GLU A 16 1.71 2.94 -17.30
N ILE A 17 2.21 3.86 -16.50
CA ILE A 17 3.50 4.53 -16.74
C ILE A 17 4.64 3.53 -16.54
N THR A 18 4.68 2.88 -15.38
CA THR A 18 5.74 1.92 -15.07
C THR A 18 5.63 0.67 -15.93
N ARG A 19 4.41 0.27 -16.32
CA ARG A 19 4.19 -0.82 -17.29
C ARG A 19 4.76 -0.47 -18.67
N SER A 20 4.57 0.77 -19.14
CA SER A 20 5.16 1.24 -20.40
C SER A 20 6.70 1.24 -20.33
N ILE A 21 7.27 1.72 -19.23
CA ILE A 21 8.73 1.67 -19.01
C ILE A 21 9.24 0.22 -19.01
N TYR A 22 8.52 -0.72 -18.36
CA TYR A 22 8.88 -2.13 -18.41
C TYR A 22 8.94 -2.66 -19.84
N GLN A 23 7.94 -2.34 -20.68
CA GLN A 23 7.92 -2.79 -22.07
C GLN A 23 9.10 -2.24 -22.87
N GLN A 24 9.46 -0.97 -22.68
CA GLN A 24 10.65 -0.40 -23.32
C GLN A 24 11.93 -1.07 -22.86
N LEU A 25 12.15 -1.17 -21.56
CA LEU A 25 13.36 -1.76 -20.98
C LEU A 25 13.56 -3.21 -21.42
N LYS A 26 12.49 -4.00 -21.52
CA LYS A 26 12.55 -5.40 -21.96
C LYS A 26 13.15 -5.57 -23.37
N HIS A 27 13.01 -4.57 -24.23
CA HIS A 27 13.44 -4.62 -25.63
C HIS A 27 14.75 -3.86 -25.91
N GLU A 28 15.08 -2.88 -25.06
CA GLU A 28 16.16 -1.93 -25.30
C GLU A 28 17.40 -2.16 -24.43
N THR A 29 17.35 -3.09 -23.48
CA THR A 29 18.47 -3.32 -22.57
C THR A 29 18.93 -4.77 -22.56
N ASP A 30 20.25 -4.95 -22.35
CA ASP A 30 20.86 -6.27 -22.08
C ASP A 30 20.69 -6.68 -20.60
N PHE A 31 20.02 -5.83 -19.79
CA PHE A 31 19.79 -6.12 -18.37
C PHE A 31 18.60 -7.06 -18.17
N SER A 32 18.68 -7.91 -17.17
CA SER A 32 17.55 -8.70 -16.71
C SER A 32 16.49 -7.80 -16.08
N VAL A 33 15.33 -7.65 -16.73
CA VAL A 33 14.22 -6.82 -16.23
C VAL A 33 13.15 -7.70 -15.60
N ILE A 34 12.95 -7.56 -14.30
CA ILE A 34 12.02 -8.35 -13.49
C ILE A 34 10.76 -7.54 -13.21
N PRO A 35 9.62 -7.87 -13.82
CA PRO A 35 8.36 -7.24 -13.49
C PRO A 35 7.81 -7.75 -12.16
N ILE A 36 7.26 -6.84 -11.37
CA ILE A 36 6.59 -7.16 -10.11
C ILE A 36 5.18 -6.56 -10.07
N SER A 37 4.23 -7.27 -9.44
CA SER A 37 2.85 -6.83 -9.31
C SER A 37 2.24 -7.23 -7.98
N GLY A 38 1.37 -6.36 -7.44
CA GLY A 38 0.53 -6.63 -6.28
C GLY A 38 -0.87 -7.17 -6.64
N TYR A 39 -1.20 -7.30 -7.94
CA TYR A 39 -2.54 -7.66 -8.41
C TYR A 39 -2.57 -8.83 -9.39
N GLU A 40 -1.47 -9.11 -10.07
CA GLU A 40 -1.36 -10.18 -11.04
C GLU A 40 -0.05 -10.95 -10.92
N THR A 41 0.03 -12.14 -11.51
CA THR A 41 1.25 -12.94 -11.54
C THR A 41 1.86 -12.85 -12.95
N PRO A 42 2.96 -12.12 -13.15
CA PRO A 42 3.65 -12.05 -14.43
C PRO A 42 4.10 -13.42 -14.94
N LYS A 43 4.21 -13.60 -16.26
CA LYS A 43 4.72 -14.86 -16.86
C LYS A 43 6.15 -15.15 -16.41
N GLU A 44 6.99 -14.12 -16.37
CA GLU A 44 8.36 -14.11 -15.84
C GLU A 44 8.47 -12.92 -14.88
N GLY A 45 8.65 -13.18 -13.58
CA GLY A 45 8.67 -12.14 -12.55
C GLY A 45 8.10 -12.62 -11.24
N VAL A 46 7.76 -11.67 -10.37
CA VAL A 46 7.16 -11.95 -9.06
C VAL A 46 5.86 -11.17 -8.90
N GLY A 47 4.79 -11.85 -8.54
CA GLY A 47 3.51 -11.16 -8.37
C GLY A 47 2.62 -11.80 -7.33
N VAL A 48 1.63 -11.03 -6.89
CA VAL A 48 0.64 -11.47 -5.90
C VAL A 48 -0.74 -11.44 -6.54
N LYS A 49 -1.45 -12.55 -6.45
CA LYS A 49 -2.86 -12.63 -6.86
C LYS A 49 -3.68 -13.20 -5.72
N SER A 50 -4.67 -12.44 -5.28
CA SER A 50 -5.58 -12.86 -4.18
C SER A 50 -4.84 -13.24 -2.89
N GLY A 51 -3.69 -12.60 -2.61
CA GLY A 51 -2.87 -12.85 -1.42
C GLY A 51 -1.87 -13.99 -1.55
N ASP A 52 -1.81 -14.68 -2.68
CA ASP A 52 -0.81 -15.72 -2.95
C ASP A 52 0.30 -15.11 -3.82
N LEU A 53 1.51 -15.00 -3.25
CA LEU A 53 2.71 -14.54 -3.95
C LEU A 53 3.32 -15.71 -4.72
N VAL A 54 3.61 -15.47 -5.99
CA VAL A 54 4.24 -16.47 -6.87
C VAL A 54 5.44 -15.83 -7.58
N SER A 55 6.59 -16.49 -7.46
CA SER A 55 7.79 -16.17 -8.26
C SER A 55 7.91 -17.13 -9.44
N ARG A 56 8.19 -16.55 -10.61
CA ARG A 56 8.53 -17.26 -11.86
C ARG A 56 9.78 -16.64 -12.46
N LEU A 57 10.80 -16.44 -11.64
CA LEU A 57 12.09 -15.92 -12.12
C LEU A 57 12.84 -17.00 -12.90
N PRO A 58 13.43 -16.67 -14.06
CA PRO A 58 14.37 -17.58 -14.73
C PRO A 58 15.51 -17.95 -13.77
N SER A 59 15.96 -19.19 -13.85
CA SER A 59 17.11 -19.70 -13.08
C SER A 59 16.93 -19.77 -11.55
N THR A 60 15.73 -19.57 -11.03
CA THR A 60 15.40 -19.80 -9.62
C THR A 60 14.29 -20.86 -9.48
N PRO A 61 14.26 -21.65 -8.39
CA PRO A 61 13.12 -22.49 -8.11
C PRO A 61 11.82 -21.68 -8.04
N LYS A 62 10.72 -22.28 -8.46
CA LYS A 62 9.40 -21.67 -8.26
C LYS A 62 9.16 -21.46 -6.76
N CYS A 63 8.83 -20.24 -6.38
CA CYS A 63 8.55 -19.87 -5.00
C CYS A 63 7.08 -19.46 -4.88
N GLU A 64 6.36 -20.04 -3.92
CA GLU A 64 4.96 -19.73 -3.61
C GLU A 64 4.82 -19.44 -2.12
N ILE A 65 4.34 -18.25 -1.76
CA ILE A 65 4.18 -17.81 -0.38
C ILE A 65 2.78 -17.26 -0.19
N ASN A 66 2.06 -17.74 0.82
CA ASN A 66 0.75 -17.21 1.17
C ASN A 66 0.90 -16.00 2.10
N LEU A 67 0.47 -14.83 1.62
CA LEU A 67 0.51 -13.57 2.38
C LEU A 67 -0.79 -13.30 3.17
N LYS A 68 -1.80 -14.16 3.00
CA LYS A 68 -3.08 -14.03 3.73
C LYS A 68 -2.82 -14.19 5.23
N GLY A 69 -3.30 -13.24 6.01
CA GLY A 69 -3.07 -13.24 7.46
C GLY A 69 -1.80 -12.54 7.93
N MET A 70 -0.92 -12.11 7.03
CA MET A 70 0.21 -11.24 7.35
C MET A 70 -0.30 -9.81 7.56
N LYS A 71 -0.55 -9.46 8.83
CA LYS A 71 -1.27 -8.24 9.24
C LYS A 71 -0.65 -6.92 8.76
N THR A 72 0.63 -6.92 8.45
CA THR A 72 1.41 -5.74 8.03
C THR A 72 1.52 -5.60 6.52
N LEU A 73 1.09 -6.62 5.76
CA LEU A 73 1.16 -6.66 4.29
C LEU A 73 -0.23 -6.60 3.66
N ILE A 74 -1.08 -5.68 4.13
CA ILE A 74 -2.44 -5.52 3.62
C ILE A 74 -2.47 -4.58 2.42
N GLY A 75 -3.20 -4.97 1.37
CA GLY A 75 -3.43 -4.16 0.17
C GLY A 75 -2.41 -4.38 -0.95
N GLY A 76 -2.85 -4.12 -2.19
CA GLY A 76 -2.06 -4.41 -3.39
C GLY A 76 -0.70 -3.72 -3.44
N HIS A 77 -0.60 -2.49 -2.94
CA HIS A 77 0.68 -1.78 -2.86
C HIS A 77 1.69 -2.45 -1.92
N ASN A 78 1.24 -3.02 -0.78
CA ASN A 78 2.10 -3.79 0.11
C ASN A 78 2.44 -5.15 -0.50
N TYR A 79 1.55 -5.73 -1.27
CA TYR A 79 1.83 -6.94 -2.04
C TYR A 79 2.90 -6.68 -3.12
N GLN A 80 2.86 -5.54 -3.81
CA GLN A 80 3.90 -5.16 -4.76
C GLN A 80 5.26 -4.94 -4.07
N ASN A 81 5.26 -4.30 -2.88
CA ASN A 81 6.47 -4.15 -2.08
C ASN A 81 7.04 -5.52 -1.64
N ALA A 82 6.17 -6.44 -1.21
CA ALA A 82 6.58 -7.81 -0.87
C ALA A 82 7.14 -8.54 -2.10
N ALA A 83 6.50 -8.40 -3.26
CA ALA A 83 7.00 -8.98 -4.52
C ALA A 83 8.38 -8.43 -4.89
N ALA A 84 8.64 -7.12 -4.67
CA ALA A 84 9.96 -6.53 -4.87
C ALA A 84 11.01 -7.12 -3.94
N ALA A 85 10.71 -7.21 -2.65
CA ALA A 85 11.62 -7.78 -1.66
C ALA A 85 11.94 -9.25 -1.97
N VAL A 86 10.94 -10.04 -2.34
CA VAL A 86 11.10 -11.45 -2.73
C VAL A 86 11.93 -11.57 -4.00
N ALA A 87 11.68 -10.74 -5.01
CA ALA A 87 12.47 -10.73 -6.25
C ALA A 87 13.95 -10.45 -5.98
N ILE A 88 14.26 -9.49 -5.10
CA ILE A 88 15.63 -9.19 -4.67
C ILE A 88 16.24 -10.38 -3.94
N ALA A 89 15.57 -10.91 -2.93
CA ALA A 89 16.06 -12.00 -2.09
C ALA A 89 16.38 -13.26 -2.93
N LEU A 90 15.45 -13.67 -3.80
CA LEU A 90 15.66 -14.80 -4.71
C LEU A 90 16.81 -14.55 -5.68
N SER A 91 16.96 -13.32 -6.18
CA SER A 91 18.07 -12.94 -7.06
C SER A 91 19.44 -13.00 -6.37
N LEU A 92 19.46 -12.87 -5.05
CA LEU A 92 20.65 -13.01 -4.21
C LEU A 92 20.87 -14.44 -3.69
N GLY A 93 19.99 -15.39 -4.08
CA GLY A 93 20.12 -16.79 -3.69
C GLY A 93 19.55 -17.13 -2.31
N VAL A 94 18.74 -16.24 -1.72
CA VAL A 94 18.04 -16.55 -0.45
C VAL A 94 16.94 -17.57 -0.71
N GLU A 95 16.84 -18.59 0.14
CA GLU A 95 15.89 -19.68 -0.01
C GLU A 95 14.48 -19.28 0.47
N GLN A 96 13.45 -19.94 -0.11
CA GLN A 96 12.05 -19.64 0.21
C GLN A 96 11.72 -19.68 1.71
N PRO A 97 12.16 -20.67 2.52
CA PRO A 97 11.82 -20.71 3.94
C PRO A 97 12.30 -19.48 4.72
N GLU A 98 13.48 -18.97 4.38
CA GLU A 98 14.05 -17.78 5.01
C GLU A 98 13.27 -16.51 4.62
N ILE A 99 12.88 -16.41 3.35
CA ILE A 99 12.06 -15.31 2.84
C ILE A 99 10.69 -15.32 3.52
N GLU A 100 10.04 -16.48 3.59
CA GLU A 100 8.73 -16.64 4.22
C GLU A 100 8.78 -16.28 5.70
N PHE A 101 9.77 -16.75 6.43
CA PHE A 101 10.00 -16.39 7.81
C PHE A 101 10.18 -14.88 8.00
N ALA A 102 11.00 -14.24 7.16
CA ALA A 102 11.21 -12.79 7.22
C ALA A 102 9.91 -12.00 6.97
N LEU A 103 9.10 -12.42 6.00
CA LEU A 103 7.79 -11.80 5.73
C LEU A 103 6.80 -11.97 6.89
N GLN A 104 6.77 -13.15 7.52
CA GLN A 104 5.94 -13.42 8.70
C GLN A 104 6.36 -12.58 9.91
N CYS A 105 7.66 -12.37 10.09
CA CYS A 105 8.23 -11.57 11.18
C CYS A 105 8.16 -10.05 10.93
N PHE A 106 7.81 -9.63 9.72
CA PHE A 106 7.79 -8.20 9.36
C PHE A 106 6.70 -7.45 10.11
N LYS A 107 7.11 -6.53 10.98
CA LYS A 107 6.20 -5.76 11.85
C LYS A 107 5.54 -4.56 11.16
N GLY A 108 5.82 -4.33 9.87
CA GLY A 108 5.43 -3.10 9.18
C GLY A 108 6.39 -1.95 9.43
N LEU A 109 6.09 -0.83 8.81
CA LEU A 109 6.83 0.43 9.02
C LEU A 109 6.00 1.38 9.88
N PRO A 110 6.63 2.11 10.82
CA PRO A 110 5.94 3.14 11.58
C PRO A 110 5.19 4.11 10.67
N HIS A 111 3.99 4.47 11.06
CA HIS A 111 3.12 5.42 10.35
C HIS A 111 2.68 5.01 8.94
N ARG A 112 2.84 3.74 8.56
CA ARG A 112 2.34 3.17 7.29
C ARG A 112 1.34 2.07 7.55
N GLN A 113 0.06 2.42 7.57
CA GLN A 113 -1.05 1.54 7.95
C GLN A 113 -0.74 0.74 9.22
N GLU A 114 -0.03 1.39 10.14
CA GLU A 114 0.41 0.82 11.40
C GLU A 114 -0.78 0.58 12.33
N LEU A 115 -1.02 -0.68 12.70
CA LEU A 115 -2.01 -1.01 13.72
C LEU A 115 -1.49 -0.56 15.09
N VAL A 116 -1.93 0.60 15.56
CA VAL A 116 -1.55 1.17 16.87
C VAL A 116 -2.26 0.46 18.01
N ARG A 117 -3.55 0.19 17.84
CA ARG A 117 -4.39 -0.41 18.89
C ARG A 117 -5.61 -1.10 18.30
N LYS A 118 -6.09 -2.11 19.02
CA LYS A 118 -7.43 -2.68 18.83
C LYS A 118 -8.23 -2.47 20.10
N PHE A 119 -9.42 -1.88 19.99
CA PHE A 119 -10.27 -1.54 21.13
C PHE A 119 -11.74 -1.69 20.74
N PHE A 120 -12.53 -2.43 21.52
CA PHE A 120 -13.94 -2.76 21.23
C PHE A 120 -14.22 -3.18 19.78
N GLY A 121 -13.35 -4.01 19.21
CA GLY A 121 -13.50 -4.47 17.82
C GLY A 121 -13.03 -3.47 16.76
N VAL A 122 -12.76 -2.22 17.12
CA VAL A 122 -12.26 -1.17 16.26
C VAL A 122 -10.73 -1.24 16.16
N ASN A 123 -10.19 -1.20 14.93
CA ASN A 123 -8.77 -1.11 14.67
C ASN A 123 -8.37 0.37 14.53
N PHE A 124 -7.40 0.82 15.31
CA PHE A 124 -6.80 2.14 15.21
C PHE A 124 -5.56 2.05 14.32
N ILE A 125 -5.65 2.63 13.14
CA ILE A 125 -4.59 2.57 12.13
C ILE A 125 -3.94 3.94 11.98
N ASN A 126 -2.63 4.00 12.17
CA ASN A 126 -1.84 5.20 11.90
C ASN A 126 -1.24 5.10 10.50
N ASP A 127 -1.68 5.97 9.60
CA ASP A 127 -1.16 6.11 8.25
C ASP A 127 -0.74 7.56 7.95
N SER A 128 -0.17 8.24 8.95
CA SER A 128 0.27 9.63 8.81
C SER A 128 1.39 9.83 7.76
N LYS A 129 1.93 8.75 7.22
CA LYS A 129 2.82 8.75 6.06
C LYS A 129 2.08 8.90 4.72
N ALA A 130 0.76 8.75 4.68
CA ALA A 130 -0.08 9.07 3.53
C ALA A 130 -0.20 10.60 3.39
N THR A 131 0.81 11.24 2.80
CA THR A 131 0.96 12.70 2.70
C THR A 131 0.38 13.31 1.42
N ASN A 132 -0.33 12.54 0.61
CA ASN A 132 -1.04 12.96 -0.59
C ASN A 132 -2.31 12.12 -0.79
N PHE A 133 -3.18 12.53 -1.71
CA PHE A 133 -4.45 11.84 -1.95
C PHE A 133 -4.27 10.46 -2.57
N ASP A 134 -3.25 10.21 -3.38
CA ASP A 134 -2.98 8.87 -3.93
C ASP A 134 -2.64 7.86 -2.84
N ALA A 135 -1.84 8.28 -1.85
CA ALA A 135 -1.52 7.44 -0.70
C ALA A 135 -2.77 7.22 0.18
N ALA A 136 -3.56 8.27 0.44
CA ALA A 136 -4.80 8.16 1.19
C ALA A 136 -5.82 7.26 0.49
N GLU A 137 -5.95 7.32 -0.85
CA GLU A 137 -6.83 6.44 -1.64
C GLU A 137 -6.48 4.97 -1.43
N ARG A 138 -5.19 4.64 -1.41
CA ARG A 138 -4.72 3.28 -1.16
C ARG A 138 -5.09 2.80 0.24
N ALA A 139 -4.96 3.66 1.25
CA ALA A 139 -5.37 3.36 2.61
C ALA A 139 -6.88 3.14 2.72
N LEU A 140 -7.69 4.04 2.17
CA LEU A 140 -9.16 3.94 2.14
C LEU A 140 -9.65 2.71 1.38
N SER A 141 -8.85 2.22 0.42
CA SER A 141 -9.16 0.98 -0.33
C SER A 141 -8.90 -0.30 0.47
N SER A 142 -8.13 -0.22 1.54
CA SER A 142 -7.70 -1.39 2.32
C SER A 142 -8.72 -1.84 3.36
N PHE A 143 -9.75 -1.02 3.65
CA PHE A 143 -10.75 -1.27 4.70
C PHE A 143 -12.16 -0.99 4.17
N LYS A 144 -13.20 -1.57 4.80
CA LYS A 144 -14.58 -1.47 4.33
C LYS A 144 -15.45 -0.48 5.13
N SER A 145 -15.10 -0.21 6.37
CA SER A 145 -15.83 0.71 7.25
C SER A 145 -14.81 1.55 7.98
N ILE A 146 -14.78 2.84 7.69
CA ILE A 146 -13.69 3.73 8.06
C ILE A 146 -14.23 4.99 8.72
N TYR A 147 -13.73 5.29 9.90
CA TYR A 147 -13.79 6.62 10.50
C TYR A 147 -12.46 7.32 10.19
N TRP A 148 -12.51 8.25 9.22
CA TRP A 148 -11.31 8.83 8.63
C TRP A 148 -10.91 10.14 9.31
N ILE A 149 -9.75 10.18 9.94
CA ILE A 149 -9.16 11.41 10.47
C ILE A 149 -8.11 11.90 9.46
N ALA A 150 -8.31 13.10 8.92
CA ALA A 150 -7.42 13.68 7.93
C ALA A 150 -7.16 15.16 8.21
N GLY A 151 -6.00 15.64 7.77
CA GLY A 151 -5.62 17.03 7.92
C GLY A 151 -4.14 17.25 7.61
N GLY A 152 -3.71 18.49 7.76
CA GLY A 152 -2.33 18.87 7.48
C GLY A 152 -2.27 20.16 6.67
N LEU A 153 -1.22 20.32 5.88
CA LEU A 153 -1.09 21.38 4.90
C LEU A 153 -1.62 20.87 3.56
N SER A 154 -2.58 21.60 2.99
CA SER A 154 -3.02 21.33 1.62
C SER A 154 -1.84 21.49 0.68
N LYS A 155 -1.64 20.47 -0.13
CA LYS A 155 -0.78 20.54 -1.31
C LYS A 155 -1.74 20.61 -2.50
N ASN A 156 -1.39 21.33 -3.55
CA ASN A 156 -2.19 21.41 -4.79
C ASN A 156 -2.26 20.05 -5.52
N ASP A 157 -2.61 19.00 -4.77
CA ASP A 157 -2.74 17.65 -5.28
C ASP A 157 -4.08 17.51 -6.02
N THR A 158 -4.04 16.91 -7.19
CA THR A 158 -5.26 16.62 -7.96
C THR A 158 -5.97 15.43 -7.33
N ILE A 159 -7.24 15.62 -6.94
CA ILE A 159 -8.07 14.53 -6.45
C ILE A 159 -8.73 13.83 -7.64
N THR A 160 -8.54 12.53 -7.73
CA THR A 160 -9.05 11.72 -8.83
C THR A 160 -10.51 11.31 -8.63
N LYS A 161 -11.21 10.96 -9.74
CA LYS A 161 -12.56 10.37 -9.64
C LYS A 161 -12.56 9.03 -8.88
N SER A 162 -11.45 8.29 -8.93
CA SER A 162 -11.31 7.02 -8.20
C SER A 162 -11.28 7.24 -6.69
N PHE A 163 -10.68 8.33 -6.22
CA PHE A 163 -10.68 8.68 -4.81
C PHE A 163 -12.11 8.81 -4.25
N PHE A 164 -13.00 9.49 -4.98
CA PHE A 164 -14.40 9.66 -4.54
C PHE A 164 -15.13 8.33 -4.37
N LYS A 165 -14.85 7.31 -5.19
CA LYS A 165 -15.40 5.97 -5.02
C LYS A 165 -14.95 5.29 -3.72
N LYS A 166 -13.77 5.65 -3.20
CA LYS A 166 -13.26 5.09 -1.94
C LYS A 166 -13.89 5.71 -0.72
N LEU A 167 -14.49 6.90 -0.85
CA LEU A 167 -15.28 7.52 0.21
C LEU A 167 -16.55 6.72 0.55
N GLU A 168 -17.00 5.83 -0.33
CA GLU A 168 -18.09 4.88 -0.01
C GLU A 168 -17.76 3.95 1.17
N ASN A 169 -16.46 3.76 1.46
CA ASN A 169 -15.99 3.02 2.63
C ASN A 169 -15.91 3.88 3.90
N VAL A 170 -16.11 5.21 3.80
CA VAL A 170 -15.96 6.16 4.90
C VAL A 170 -17.31 6.45 5.53
N GLU A 171 -17.51 5.97 6.74
CA GLU A 171 -18.73 6.25 7.53
C GLU A 171 -18.79 7.71 7.97
N HIS A 172 -17.64 8.27 8.37
CA HIS A 172 -17.52 9.67 8.75
C HIS A 172 -16.06 10.15 8.65
N ALA A 173 -15.85 11.38 8.17
CA ALA A 173 -14.55 12.03 8.11
C ALA A 173 -14.43 13.12 9.18
N PHE A 174 -13.28 13.19 9.84
CA PHE A 174 -12.93 14.19 10.86
C PHE A 174 -11.73 14.98 10.40
N PHE A 175 -11.91 16.27 10.13
CA PHE A 175 -10.84 17.11 9.60
C PHE A 175 -10.19 17.93 10.69
N ILE A 176 -8.84 17.98 10.65
CA ILE A 176 -7.99 18.63 11.67
C ILE A 176 -6.97 19.57 11.04
N GLY A 177 -6.41 20.46 11.89
CA GLY A 177 -5.30 21.32 11.52
C GLY A 177 -5.68 22.49 10.61
N SER A 178 -4.69 23.11 9.97
CA SER A 178 -4.86 24.36 9.22
C SER A 178 -5.75 24.21 7.97
N SER A 179 -5.80 23.03 7.39
CA SER A 179 -6.60 22.75 6.17
C SER A 179 -8.00 22.18 6.47
N GLU A 180 -8.44 22.16 7.73
CA GLU A 180 -9.74 21.57 8.08
C GLU A 180 -10.93 22.20 7.34
N ASN A 181 -10.91 23.52 7.14
CA ASN A 181 -11.97 24.24 6.43
C ASN A 181 -11.99 23.85 4.95
N GLU A 182 -10.83 23.81 4.30
CA GLU A 182 -10.67 23.43 2.90
C GLU A 182 -11.15 21.98 2.68
N PHE A 183 -10.72 21.05 3.51
CA PHE A 183 -11.15 19.64 3.42
C PHE A 183 -12.64 19.49 3.69
N PHE A 184 -13.17 20.19 4.69
CA PHE A 184 -14.61 20.15 4.97
C PHE A 184 -15.42 20.65 3.77
N ASP A 185 -15.09 21.82 3.22
CA ASP A 185 -15.79 22.39 2.08
C ASP A 185 -15.71 21.52 0.84
N PHE A 186 -14.59 20.83 0.66
CA PHE A 186 -14.36 19.93 -0.45
C PHE A 186 -15.15 18.62 -0.33
N PHE A 187 -15.20 18.03 0.87
CA PHE A 187 -15.76 16.69 1.06
C PHE A 187 -17.21 16.64 1.62
N LYS A 188 -17.77 17.75 2.13
CA LYS A 188 -19.10 17.80 2.78
C LYS A 188 -20.26 17.26 1.94
N ASN A 189 -20.14 17.28 0.61
CA ASN A 189 -21.17 16.75 -0.30
C ASN A 189 -20.93 15.28 -0.69
N SER A 190 -19.81 14.70 -0.30
CA SER A 190 -19.38 13.35 -0.72
C SER A 190 -19.35 12.34 0.42
N THR A 191 -19.15 12.79 1.67
CA THR A 191 -19.14 11.95 2.86
C THR A 191 -19.55 12.78 4.08
N PRO A 192 -20.23 12.17 5.08
CA PRO A 192 -20.46 12.85 6.37
C PRO A 192 -19.13 13.31 6.96
N CYS A 193 -19.04 14.56 7.39
CA CYS A 193 -17.77 15.08 7.91
C CYS A 193 -17.95 16.14 9.01
N THR A 194 -16.92 16.29 9.84
CA THR A 194 -16.89 17.22 10.98
C THR A 194 -15.50 17.88 11.08
N LYS A 195 -15.49 19.18 11.36
CA LYS A 195 -14.27 19.91 11.73
C LYS A 195 -13.93 19.68 13.20
N CYS A 196 -12.68 19.39 13.49
CA CYS A 196 -12.24 19.01 14.83
C CYS A 196 -11.07 19.82 15.36
N SER A 197 -10.42 20.64 14.54
CA SER A 197 -9.26 21.47 14.85
C SER A 197 -8.04 20.71 15.36
N LYS A 198 -8.22 19.81 16.35
CA LYS A 198 -7.14 19.04 17.00
C LYS A 198 -7.36 17.54 16.85
N LEU A 199 -6.23 16.80 16.83
CA LEU A 199 -6.23 15.34 16.71
C LEU A 199 -6.98 14.65 17.85
N GLU A 200 -6.79 15.13 19.10
CA GLU A 200 -7.40 14.55 20.27
C GLU A 200 -8.94 14.58 20.16
N ILE A 201 -9.49 15.72 19.73
CA ILE A 201 -10.94 15.89 19.54
C ILE A 201 -11.46 14.99 18.42
N ALA A 202 -10.71 14.86 17.33
CA ALA A 202 -11.07 13.98 16.23
C ALA A 202 -11.09 12.51 16.66
N VAL A 203 -10.09 12.07 17.43
CA VAL A 203 -10.02 10.71 17.97
C VAL A 203 -11.21 10.43 18.92
N GLU A 204 -11.52 11.33 19.85
CA GLU A 204 -12.65 11.17 20.77
C GLU A 204 -13.97 11.01 20.01
N LYS A 205 -14.23 11.87 19.02
CA LYS A 205 -15.43 11.81 18.20
C LYS A 205 -15.49 10.54 17.34
N ALA A 206 -14.35 10.15 16.74
CA ALA A 206 -14.28 8.94 15.94
C ALA A 206 -14.54 7.69 16.78
N VAL A 207 -13.98 7.62 17.99
CA VAL A 207 -14.23 6.52 18.94
C VAL A 207 -15.69 6.47 19.34
N SER A 208 -16.27 7.61 19.71
CA SER A 208 -17.69 7.69 20.07
C SER A 208 -18.61 7.21 18.95
N ALA A 209 -18.32 7.61 17.70
CA ALA A 209 -19.09 7.21 16.53
C ALA A 209 -18.89 5.74 16.15
N ALA A 210 -17.70 5.18 16.35
CA ALA A 210 -17.40 3.80 16.00
C ALA A 210 -17.87 2.77 17.04
N CYS A 211 -18.15 3.21 18.29
CA CYS A 211 -18.58 2.33 19.39
C CYS A 211 -20.06 2.48 19.71
N SER A 212 -20.80 3.36 19.00
CA SER A 212 -22.25 3.51 19.11
C SER A 212 -22.98 2.55 18.17
#